data_01c5d417d3cde7fac03096fa8866d22b
#
_entry.id   01c5d417d3cde7fac03096fa8866d22b
#
_cell.length_a   1.000
_cell.length_b   1.000
_cell.length_c   1.000
_cell.angle_alpha   90.00
_cell.angle_beta   90.00
_cell.angle_gamma   90.00
#
_symmetry.space_group_name_H-M   'P 1'
#
loop_
_entity.id
_entity.type
_entity.pdbx_description
1 polymer ?
#
loop_
_entity_poly.entity_id
_entity_poly.type
_entity_poly.pdbx_seq_one_letter_code
_entity_poly.pdbx_strand_id
1 'polypeptide(L)'
;GLLASAALSQVALTDEDHRAELHLFPDGRLDQDLQQVDLRGRNSWRLALDEVPTVELLEVQLVNAIAPFVLDARLKPLMLRVPTRDKHIVNVSAMEGQFYRAHKTDKHPHTNMAKAALNMLTRTSAADYVKDGIHMNSVDTGWVTDEDPLEIAARKQQEHGFHPPLDVVDGAARIVDPIFDGIRTGHHVWGLFLKDYRPVPW
;
A
#
# COMPACT_ATOMS: atom_id res chain seq x y z
N GLY A 1 6.38 -13.10 -28.35
CA GLY A 1 5.74 -11.79 -28.15
C GLY A 1 5.74 -11.44 -26.68
N LEU A 2 6.15 -10.25 -26.34
CA LEU A 2 6.00 -9.73 -24.98
C LEU A 2 4.50 -9.55 -24.72
N LEU A 3 3.94 -10.38 -23.85
CA LEU A 3 2.61 -10.12 -23.30
C LEU A 3 2.70 -8.80 -22.54
N ALA A 4 1.76 -7.90 -22.77
CA ALA A 4 1.69 -6.67 -22.01
C ALA A 4 1.53 -7.02 -20.51
N SER A 5 2.31 -6.39 -19.63
CA SER A 5 2.29 -6.69 -18.19
C SER A 5 0.91 -6.53 -17.58
N ALA A 6 0.10 -5.57 -18.08
CA ALA A 6 -1.29 -5.41 -17.70
C ALA A 6 -2.16 -6.64 -18.04
N ALA A 7 -1.92 -7.30 -19.18
CA ALA A 7 -2.64 -8.51 -19.56
C ALA A 7 -2.23 -9.70 -18.70
N LEU A 8 -0.98 -9.76 -18.25
CA LEU A 8 -0.52 -10.81 -17.32
C LEU A 8 -1.18 -10.71 -15.95
N SER A 9 -1.43 -9.50 -15.46
CA SER A 9 -2.12 -9.30 -14.18
C SER A 9 -3.61 -9.67 -14.22
N GLN A 10 -4.18 -9.87 -15.42
CA GLN A 10 -5.58 -10.26 -15.60
C GLN A 10 -5.77 -11.76 -15.90
N VAL A 11 -4.67 -12.54 -15.83
CA VAL A 11 -4.77 -13.99 -16.04
C VAL A 11 -5.48 -14.62 -14.84
N ALA A 12 -6.59 -15.29 -15.11
CA ALA A 12 -7.31 -16.06 -14.12
C ALA A 12 -6.45 -17.21 -13.59
N LEU A 13 -6.29 -17.30 -12.27
CA LEU A 13 -5.48 -18.32 -11.59
C LEU A 13 -6.30 -19.43 -10.96
N THR A 14 -7.59 -19.15 -10.72
CA THR A 14 -8.53 -20.09 -10.11
C THR A 14 -9.85 -20.14 -10.87
N ASP A 15 -10.66 -21.16 -10.62
CA ASP A 15 -12.00 -21.24 -11.18
C ASP A 15 -12.91 -20.08 -10.74
N GLU A 16 -12.63 -19.48 -9.61
CA GLU A 16 -13.37 -18.32 -9.09
C GLU A 16 -13.10 -17.06 -9.90
N ASP A 17 -11.88 -16.89 -10.41
CA ASP A 17 -11.51 -15.76 -11.28
C ASP A 17 -12.27 -15.79 -12.62
N HIS A 18 -12.73 -16.96 -13.03
CA HIS A 18 -13.57 -17.11 -14.22
C HIS A 18 -15.04 -16.76 -13.98
N ARG A 19 -15.46 -16.66 -12.72
CA ARG A 19 -16.80 -16.23 -12.35
C ARG A 19 -16.83 -14.70 -12.29
N ALA A 20 -16.92 -14.08 -13.46
CA ALA A 20 -17.13 -12.64 -13.54
C ALA A 20 -18.49 -12.28 -12.95
N GLU A 21 -18.56 -12.12 -11.64
CA GLU A 21 -19.74 -11.61 -10.94
C GLU A 21 -19.88 -10.08 -11.17
N LEU A 22 -19.94 -9.71 -12.45
CA LEU A 22 -20.01 -8.31 -12.90
C LEU A 22 -21.14 -7.53 -12.22
N HIS A 23 -22.19 -8.20 -11.78
CA HIS A 23 -23.28 -7.58 -11.04
C HIS A 23 -22.84 -7.07 -9.65
N LEU A 24 -21.78 -7.64 -9.07
CA LEU A 24 -21.21 -7.18 -7.80
C LEU A 24 -20.23 -6.00 -7.97
N PHE A 25 -19.76 -5.81 -9.20
CA PHE A 25 -18.85 -4.71 -9.57
C PHE A 25 -19.41 -4.00 -10.80
N PRO A 26 -20.53 -3.25 -10.66
CA PRO A 26 -21.21 -2.64 -11.80
C PRO A 26 -20.31 -1.63 -12.49
N ASP A 27 -20.12 -1.81 -13.81
CA ASP A 27 -19.22 -1.02 -14.63
C ASP A 27 -19.52 0.48 -14.56
N GLY A 28 -18.49 1.28 -14.38
CA GLY A 28 -18.58 2.75 -14.32
C GLY A 28 -19.29 3.30 -13.08
N ARG A 29 -19.70 2.46 -12.13
CA ARG A 29 -20.31 2.92 -10.88
C ARG A 29 -19.22 3.07 -9.81
N LEU A 30 -18.97 4.31 -9.42
CA LEU A 30 -17.99 4.67 -8.41
C LEU A 30 -18.69 5.11 -7.12
N ASP A 31 -17.99 4.93 -6.00
CA ASP A 31 -18.39 5.48 -4.70
C ASP A 31 -17.98 6.96 -4.57
N GLN A 32 -18.16 7.52 -3.38
CA GLN A 32 -17.80 8.91 -3.08
C GLN A 32 -16.31 9.20 -3.20
N ASP A 33 -15.46 8.18 -3.03
CA ASP A 33 -14.00 8.25 -3.08
C ASP A 33 -13.45 7.90 -4.47
N LEU A 34 -14.34 7.82 -5.47
CA LEU A 34 -14.06 7.48 -6.87
C LEU A 34 -13.49 6.05 -7.03
N GLN A 35 -13.76 5.15 -6.09
CA GLN A 35 -13.41 3.75 -6.18
C GLN A 35 -14.54 2.96 -6.84
N GLN A 36 -14.19 1.86 -7.51
CA GLN A 36 -15.18 0.92 -8.04
C GLN A 36 -16.06 0.40 -6.91
N VAL A 37 -17.37 0.53 -7.07
CA VAL A 37 -18.34 0.01 -6.10
C VAL A 37 -18.18 -1.50 -5.95
N ASP A 38 -18.06 -1.97 -4.71
CA ASP A 38 -18.05 -3.37 -4.32
C ASP A 38 -19.36 -3.71 -3.61
N LEU A 39 -20.21 -4.49 -4.28
CA LEU A 39 -21.52 -4.92 -3.76
C LEU A 39 -21.47 -6.27 -3.06
N ARG A 40 -20.28 -6.83 -2.83
CA ARG A 40 -20.16 -8.08 -2.06
C ARG A 40 -20.58 -7.83 -0.60
N GLY A 41 -21.08 -8.87 0.04
CA GLY A 41 -21.36 -8.82 1.48
C GLY A 41 -20.09 -8.81 2.33
N ARG A 42 -18.94 -9.22 1.76
CA ARG A 42 -17.66 -9.36 2.43
C ARG A 42 -16.51 -9.34 1.42
N ASN A 43 -15.41 -8.71 1.80
CA ASN A 43 -14.17 -8.67 1.01
C ASN A 43 -12.94 -9.00 1.86
N SER A 44 -11.75 -8.93 1.27
CA SER A 44 -10.45 -9.23 1.89
C SER A 44 -10.20 -8.51 3.23
N TRP A 45 -10.70 -7.30 3.38
CA TRP A 45 -10.54 -6.51 4.61
C TRP A 45 -11.28 -7.10 5.81
N ARG A 46 -12.21 -8.04 5.57
CA ARG A 46 -13.04 -8.68 6.59
C ARG A 46 -12.69 -10.13 6.85
N LEU A 47 -11.72 -10.70 6.13
CA LEU A 47 -11.33 -12.10 6.28
C LEU A 47 -10.46 -12.32 7.52
N ALA A 48 -10.79 -13.36 8.28
CA ALA A 48 -9.94 -13.90 9.34
C ALA A 48 -8.89 -14.86 8.72
N LEU A 49 -7.95 -15.33 9.54
CA LEU A 49 -6.80 -16.11 9.07
C LEU A 49 -7.18 -17.35 8.25
N ASP A 50 -8.17 -18.11 8.73
CA ASP A 50 -8.63 -19.36 8.12
C ASP A 50 -9.55 -19.18 6.92
N GLU A 51 -9.92 -17.93 6.63
CA GLU A 51 -10.81 -17.57 5.53
C GLU A 51 -10.07 -17.03 4.31
N VAL A 52 -8.79 -16.67 4.47
CA VAL A 52 -7.99 -16.12 3.36
C VAL A 52 -7.58 -17.22 2.39
N PRO A 53 -8.01 -17.15 1.12
CA PRO A 53 -7.55 -18.10 0.10
C PRO A 53 -6.04 -18.04 -0.09
N THR A 54 -5.40 -19.20 -0.32
CA THR A 54 -3.94 -19.24 -0.53
C THR A 54 -3.48 -18.41 -1.72
N VAL A 55 -4.27 -18.38 -2.80
CA VAL A 55 -3.95 -17.57 -3.99
C VAL A 55 -3.93 -16.09 -3.62
N GLU A 56 -4.95 -15.58 -2.94
CA GLU A 56 -5.00 -14.19 -2.49
C GLU A 56 -3.83 -13.83 -1.56
N LEU A 57 -3.47 -14.73 -0.63
CA LEU A 57 -2.28 -14.54 0.20
C LEU A 57 -1.03 -14.34 -0.66
N LEU A 58 -0.82 -15.19 -1.67
CA LEU A 58 0.35 -15.12 -2.55
C LEU A 58 0.35 -13.84 -3.40
N GLU A 59 -0.79 -13.45 -3.95
CA GLU A 59 -0.95 -12.22 -4.73
C GLU A 59 -0.68 -10.97 -3.90
N VAL A 60 -1.23 -10.89 -2.69
CA VAL A 60 -0.99 -9.77 -1.79
C VAL A 60 0.48 -9.66 -1.41
N GLN A 61 1.16 -10.78 -1.13
CA GLN A 61 2.60 -10.78 -0.87
C GLN A 61 3.40 -10.38 -2.12
N LEU A 62 3.03 -10.89 -3.28
CA LEU A 62 3.69 -10.56 -4.54
C LEU A 62 3.62 -9.06 -4.85
N VAL A 63 2.44 -8.46 -4.75
CA VAL A 63 2.21 -7.06 -5.10
C VAL A 63 2.77 -6.11 -4.03
N ASN A 64 2.57 -6.40 -2.75
CA ASN A 64 2.87 -5.45 -1.67
C ASN A 64 4.25 -5.61 -1.02
N ALA A 65 4.92 -6.75 -1.19
CA ALA A 65 6.23 -7.00 -0.59
C ALA A 65 7.29 -7.38 -1.62
N ILE A 66 7.01 -8.36 -2.49
CA ILE A 66 8.00 -8.89 -3.43
C ILE A 66 8.24 -7.91 -4.59
N ALA A 67 7.20 -7.33 -5.16
CA ALA A 67 7.36 -6.36 -6.25
C ALA A 67 8.15 -5.11 -5.82
N PRO A 68 7.86 -4.46 -4.69
CA PRO A 68 8.71 -3.38 -4.17
C PRO A 68 10.17 -3.81 -3.98
N PHE A 69 10.41 -4.99 -3.39
CA PHE A 69 11.76 -5.52 -3.24
C PHE A 69 12.50 -5.61 -4.58
N VAL A 70 11.84 -6.16 -5.60
CA VAL A 70 12.42 -6.32 -6.93
C VAL A 70 12.68 -4.96 -7.59
N LEU A 71 11.73 -4.02 -7.48
CA LEU A 71 11.85 -2.68 -8.04
C LEU A 71 13.00 -1.91 -7.37
N ASP A 72 13.03 -1.86 -6.04
CA ASP A 72 14.09 -1.18 -5.29
C ASP A 72 15.46 -1.73 -5.66
N ALA A 73 15.61 -3.07 -5.71
CA ALA A 73 16.87 -3.71 -6.06
C ALA A 73 17.29 -3.46 -7.52
N ARG A 74 16.34 -3.55 -8.46
CA ARG A 74 16.66 -3.47 -9.90
C ARG A 74 16.82 -2.05 -10.40
N LEU A 75 16.20 -1.06 -9.74
CA LEU A 75 16.35 0.34 -10.09
C LEU A 75 17.59 0.99 -9.47
N LYS A 76 18.23 0.39 -8.44
CA LYS A 76 19.45 0.93 -7.82
C LYS A 76 20.54 1.25 -8.85
N PRO A 77 20.91 0.37 -9.80
CA PRO A 77 21.94 0.69 -10.79
C PRO A 77 21.58 1.90 -11.68
N LEU A 78 20.29 2.10 -11.98
CA LEU A 78 19.83 3.27 -12.74
C LEU A 78 19.98 4.55 -11.91
N MET A 79 19.60 4.51 -10.64
CA MET A 79 19.75 5.63 -9.71
C MET A 79 21.21 6.03 -9.50
N LEU A 80 22.14 5.08 -9.53
CA LEU A 80 23.58 5.32 -9.41
C LEU A 80 24.20 6.03 -10.63
N ARG A 81 23.51 6.05 -11.78
CA ARG A 81 23.96 6.79 -12.97
C ARG A 81 23.88 8.31 -12.80
N VAL A 82 23.07 8.77 -11.86
CA VAL A 82 22.94 10.19 -11.51
C VAL A 82 23.88 10.48 -10.32
N PRO A 83 24.82 11.42 -10.45
CA PRO A 83 25.86 11.67 -9.42
C PRO A 83 25.32 12.42 -8.19
N THR A 84 24.10 12.95 -8.25
CA THR A 84 23.50 13.70 -7.15
C THR A 84 23.21 12.80 -5.94
N ARG A 85 23.09 13.40 -4.77
CA ARG A 85 22.84 12.71 -3.52
C ARG A 85 21.43 13.00 -2.95
N ASP A 86 20.49 13.33 -3.80
CA ASP A 86 19.12 13.72 -3.52
C ASP A 86 18.09 12.77 -4.12
N LYS A 87 18.46 11.50 -4.25
CA LYS A 87 17.59 10.45 -4.78
C LYS A 87 16.72 9.86 -3.67
N HIS A 88 15.48 9.52 -3.99
CA HIS A 88 14.52 9.03 -3.01
C HIS A 88 13.85 7.74 -3.45
N ILE A 89 13.54 6.89 -2.47
CA ILE A 89 12.61 5.76 -2.57
C ILE A 89 11.60 5.94 -1.44
N VAL A 90 10.32 5.91 -1.78
CA VAL A 90 9.23 5.95 -0.81
C VAL A 90 8.39 4.70 -0.97
N ASN A 91 8.50 3.79 -0.01
CA ASN A 91 7.71 2.58 0.05
C ASN A 91 6.38 2.89 0.74
N VAL A 92 5.27 2.82 -0.02
CA VAL A 92 3.93 3.10 0.51
C VAL A 92 3.48 1.93 1.37
N SER A 93 3.61 2.09 2.67
CA SER A 93 3.25 1.12 3.69
C SER A 93 1.94 1.51 4.40
N ALA A 94 1.72 0.94 5.56
CA ALA A 94 0.56 1.25 6.40
C ALA A 94 0.84 0.91 7.86
N MET A 95 0.10 1.55 8.78
CA MET A 95 0.15 1.25 10.22
C MET A 95 -0.21 -0.20 10.53
N GLU A 96 -0.90 -0.88 9.63
CA GLU A 96 -1.21 -2.30 9.69
C GLU A 96 0.03 -3.18 9.79
N GLY A 97 1.17 -2.71 9.25
CA GLY A 97 2.47 -3.38 9.35
C GLY A 97 3.17 -3.26 10.71
N GLN A 98 2.67 -2.46 11.64
CA GLN A 98 3.25 -2.33 12.98
C GLN A 98 2.88 -3.50 13.87
N PHE A 99 3.86 -3.99 14.68
CA PHE A 99 3.62 -5.05 15.67
C PHE A 99 2.92 -4.52 16.93
N TYR A 100 3.26 -3.33 17.38
CA TYR A 100 2.82 -2.75 18.65
C TYR A 100 1.74 -1.66 18.46
N ARG A 101 0.75 -1.95 17.63
CA ARG A 101 -0.39 -1.04 17.47
C ARG A 101 -1.42 -1.29 18.59
N ALA A 102 -1.92 -0.21 19.22
CA ALA A 102 -2.87 -0.29 20.32
C ALA A 102 -4.19 -1.00 19.95
N HIS A 103 -4.63 -0.82 18.70
CA HIS A 103 -5.83 -1.46 18.15
C HIS A 103 -5.46 -2.26 16.91
N LYS A 104 -5.28 -3.56 17.08
CA LYS A 104 -5.07 -4.52 16.00
C LYS A 104 -6.20 -5.52 16.01
N THR A 105 -6.93 -5.59 14.90
CA THR A 105 -8.03 -6.54 14.74
C THR A 105 -7.51 -7.92 14.33
N ASP A 106 -8.38 -8.92 14.31
CA ASP A 106 -8.14 -10.26 13.80
C ASP A 106 -8.34 -10.38 12.27
N LYS A 107 -8.62 -9.24 11.60
CA LYS A 107 -8.95 -9.19 10.18
C LYS A 107 -7.72 -8.93 9.30
N HIS A 108 -7.84 -9.29 8.02
CA HIS A 108 -6.86 -9.12 6.92
C HIS A 108 -5.39 -9.40 7.30
N PRO A 109 -5.07 -10.57 7.93
CA PRO A 109 -3.73 -10.88 8.40
C PRO A 109 -2.69 -10.92 7.26
N HIS A 110 -3.07 -11.33 6.06
CA HIS A 110 -2.23 -11.39 4.87
C HIS A 110 -1.75 -10.00 4.43
N THR A 111 -2.61 -8.99 4.49
CA THR A 111 -2.26 -7.58 4.20
C THR A 111 -1.33 -7.03 5.27
N ASN A 112 -1.64 -7.28 6.56
CA ASN A 112 -0.78 -6.88 7.67
C ASN A 112 0.64 -7.45 7.54
N MET A 113 0.75 -8.74 7.17
CA MET A 113 2.03 -9.41 6.91
C MET A 113 2.80 -8.74 5.78
N ALA A 114 2.15 -8.42 4.67
CA ALA A 114 2.79 -7.79 3.53
C ALA A 114 3.33 -6.39 3.87
N LYS A 115 2.59 -5.58 4.61
CA LYS A 115 3.03 -4.26 5.05
C LYS A 115 4.14 -4.32 6.10
N ALA A 116 4.12 -5.33 6.98
CA ALA A 116 5.24 -5.59 7.90
C ALA A 116 6.52 -5.99 7.12
N ALA A 117 6.39 -6.82 6.08
CA ALA A 117 7.51 -7.19 5.23
C ALA A 117 8.09 -5.97 4.49
N LEU A 118 7.23 -5.09 3.97
CA LEU A 118 7.64 -3.85 3.30
C LEU A 118 8.36 -2.88 4.26
N ASN A 119 7.87 -2.75 5.49
CA ASN A 119 8.53 -1.98 6.53
C ASN A 119 9.91 -2.55 6.87
N MET A 120 10.03 -3.88 6.98
CA MET A 120 11.30 -4.54 7.23
C MET A 120 12.28 -4.36 6.07
N LEU A 121 11.82 -4.44 4.82
CA LEU A 121 12.63 -4.14 3.64
C LEU A 121 13.26 -2.75 3.75
N THR A 122 12.44 -1.73 3.99
CA THR A 122 12.90 -0.34 4.14
C THR A 122 13.91 -0.19 5.26
N ARG A 123 13.57 -0.66 6.46
CA ARG A 123 14.42 -0.56 7.65
C ARG A 123 15.77 -1.26 7.46
N THR A 124 15.78 -2.41 6.79
CA THR A 124 17.01 -3.18 6.55
C THR A 124 17.88 -2.52 5.49
N SER A 125 17.28 -2.02 4.40
CA SER A 125 18.03 -1.59 3.20
C SER A 125 18.46 -0.13 3.23
N ALA A 126 17.75 0.74 3.95
CA ALA A 126 17.99 2.17 3.93
C ALA A 126 19.44 2.57 4.31
N ALA A 127 20.05 1.87 5.27
CA ALA A 127 21.42 2.14 5.72
C ALA A 127 22.50 1.84 4.65
N ASP A 128 22.20 0.94 3.72
CA ASP A 128 23.07 0.71 2.55
C ASP A 128 22.82 1.75 1.46
N TYR A 129 21.56 2.03 1.16
CA TYR A 129 21.16 2.93 0.08
C TYR A 129 21.59 4.38 0.31
N VAL A 130 21.57 4.86 1.56
CA VAL A 130 21.99 6.24 1.90
C VAL A 130 23.46 6.51 1.62
N LYS A 131 24.34 5.49 1.65
CA LYS A 131 25.76 5.62 1.26
C LYS A 131 25.90 6.12 -0.18
N ASP A 132 24.94 5.77 -1.02
CA ASP A 132 24.88 6.15 -2.44
C ASP A 132 24.00 7.41 -2.68
N GLY A 133 23.58 8.09 -1.61
CA GLY A 133 22.70 9.26 -1.68
C GLY A 133 21.28 8.90 -2.14
N ILE A 134 20.82 7.71 -1.79
CA ILE A 134 19.43 7.24 -2.02
C ILE A 134 18.74 7.16 -0.65
N HIS A 135 17.77 8.02 -0.42
CA HIS A 135 17.06 8.19 0.84
C HIS A 135 15.76 7.36 0.80
N MET A 136 15.79 6.19 1.45
CA MET A 136 14.68 5.25 1.45
C MET A 136 13.87 5.37 2.74
N ASN A 137 12.55 5.55 2.63
CA ASN A 137 11.60 5.61 3.74
C ASN A 137 10.35 4.80 3.45
N SER A 138 9.63 4.40 4.50
CA SER A 138 8.24 3.94 4.41
C SER A 138 7.29 5.06 4.81
N VAL A 139 6.15 5.15 4.16
CA VAL A 139 5.11 6.16 4.44
C VAL A 139 3.75 5.47 4.59
N ASP A 140 3.04 5.82 5.65
CA ASP A 140 1.60 5.57 5.79
C ASP A 140 0.83 6.78 5.26
N THR A 141 -0.03 6.57 4.28
CA THR A 141 -0.83 7.63 3.65
C THR A 141 -1.94 8.15 4.56
N GLY A 142 -2.26 7.41 5.60
CA GLY A 142 -3.47 7.61 6.37
C GLY A 142 -4.71 7.02 5.69
N TRP A 143 -5.86 7.27 6.23
CA TRP A 143 -7.12 6.71 5.77
C TRP A 143 -7.75 7.59 4.70
N VAL A 144 -7.56 7.22 3.44
CA VAL A 144 -7.98 7.97 2.23
C VAL A 144 -9.29 7.45 1.68
N THR A 145 -9.50 6.11 1.70
CA THR A 145 -10.71 5.46 1.18
C THR A 145 -11.24 4.44 2.18
N ASP A 146 -12.55 4.17 2.12
CA ASP A 146 -13.15 3.07 2.87
C ASP A 146 -13.11 1.81 2.03
N GLU A 147 -12.24 0.88 2.39
CA GLU A 147 -11.99 -0.36 1.66
C GLU A 147 -13.08 -1.43 1.90
N ASP A 148 -14.07 -1.14 2.73
CA ASP A 148 -15.18 -2.07 2.97
C ASP A 148 -16.18 -2.08 1.81
N PRO A 149 -16.91 -3.20 1.62
CA PRO A 149 -18.05 -3.25 0.72
C PRO A 149 -19.05 -2.12 0.97
N LEU A 150 -19.69 -1.65 -0.09
CA LEU A 150 -20.55 -0.46 -0.07
C LEU A 150 -21.61 -0.46 1.05
N GLU A 151 -22.24 -1.61 1.31
CA GLU A 151 -23.26 -1.72 2.36
C GLU A 151 -22.66 -1.51 3.76
N ILE A 152 -21.47 -2.04 4.00
CA ILE A 152 -20.76 -1.89 5.28
C ILE A 152 -20.28 -0.45 5.46
N ALA A 153 -19.71 0.14 4.42
CA ALA A 153 -19.28 1.54 4.41
C ALA A 153 -20.45 2.49 4.67
N ALA A 154 -21.59 2.30 3.97
CA ALA A 154 -22.79 3.09 4.18
C ALA A 154 -23.35 2.95 5.60
N ARG A 155 -23.36 1.74 6.17
CA ARG A 155 -23.79 1.51 7.54
C ARG A 155 -22.90 2.24 8.56
N LYS A 156 -21.57 2.17 8.40
CA LYS A 156 -20.63 2.91 9.27
C LYS A 156 -20.88 4.41 9.22
N GLN A 157 -21.17 4.94 8.03
CA GLN A 157 -21.50 6.34 7.85
C GLN A 157 -22.80 6.71 8.56
N GLN A 158 -23.84 5.89 8.43
CA GLN A 158 -25.16 6.16 9.05
C GLN A 158 -25.13 6.02 10.57
N GLU A 159 -24.48 4.98 11.10
CA GLU A 159 -24.51 4.66 12.55
C GLU A 159 -23.49 5.49 13.34
N HIS A 160 -22.34 5.81 12.73
CA HIS A 160 -21.21 6.43 13.43
C HIS A 160 -20.77 7.77 12.81
N GLY A 161 -21.40 8.23 11.72
CA GLY A 161 -20.96 9.43 10.99
C GLY A 161 -19.55 9.26 10.41
N PHE A 162 -19.09 8.01 10.25
CA PHE A 162 -17.73 7.74 9.83
C PHE A 162 -17.59 7.86 8.31
N HIS A 163 -16.59 8.60 7.89
CA HIS A 163 -16.04 8.61 6.52
C HIS A 163 -14.52 8.75 6.62
N PRO A 164 -13.75 8.32 5.61
CA PRO A 164 -12.31 8.55 5.59
C PRO A 164 -12.00 10.04 5.78
N PRO A 165 -11.07 10.41 6.68
CA PRO A 165 -10.82 11.82 6.99
C PRO A 165 -9.95 12.53 5.94
N LEU A 166 -9.35 11.80 5.01
CA LEU A 166 -8.39 12.30 4.02
C LEU A 166 -8.90 12.02 2.61
N ASP A 167 -8.42 12.82 1.66
CA ASP A 167 -8.63 12.60 0.24
C ASP A 167 -7.36 12.09 -0.47
N VAL A 168 -7.44 11.88 -1.78
CA VAL A 168 -6.32 11.39 -2.61
C VAL A 168 -5.14 12.37 -2.64
N VAL A 169 -5.41 13.68 -2.51
CA VAL A 169 -4.36 14.72 -2.47
C VAL A 169 -3.62 14.66 -1.14
N ASP A 170 -4.33 14.46 -0.05
CA ASP A 170 -3.75 14.27 1.28
C ASP A 170 -2.83 13.04 1.34
N GLY A 171 -3.29 11.92 0.75
CA GLY A 171 -2.49 10.71 0.65
C GLY A 171 -1.23 10.91 -0.19
N ALA A 172 -1.37 11.53 -1.36
CA ALA A 172 -0.25 11.84 -2.25
C ALA A 172 0.74 12.80 -1.60
N ALA A 173 0.26 13.84 -0.89
CA ALA A 173 1.10 14.80 -0.18
C ALA A 173 2.01 14.11 0.84
N ARG A 174 1.49 13.13 1.59
CA ARG A 174 2.29 12.35 2.56
C ARG A 174 3.37 11.52 1.89
N ILE A 175 3.09 10.95 0.73
CA ILE A 175 4.08 10.16 -0.03
C ILE A 175 5.23 11.04 -0.52
N VAL A 176 4.94 12.22 -1.05
CA VAL A 176 5.95 13.08 -1.67
C VAL A 176 6.66 14.02 -0.67
N ASP A 177 6.13 14.17 0.53
CA ASP A 177 6.67 15.07 1.56
C ASP A 177 8.17 14.86 1.83
N PRO A 178 8.69 13.65 2.10
CA PRO A 178 10.11 13.45 2.37
C PRO A 178 11.00 13.80 1.17
N ILE A 179 10.45 13.77 -0.03
CA ILE A 179 11.16 14.16 -1.26
C ILE A 179 11.25 15.68 -1.33
N PHE A 180 10.11 16.37 -1.28
CA PHE A 180 10.05 17.82 -1.41
C PHE A 180 10.74 18.53 -0.24
N ASP A 181 10.56 18.06 0.99
CA ASP A 181 11.23 18.65 2.15
C ASP A 181 12.74 18.44 2.05
N GLY A 182 13.21 17.27 1.66
CA GLY A 182 14.62 16.99 1.43
C GLY A 182 15.24 17.91 0.39
N ILE A 183 14.60 18.08 -0.77
CA ILE A 183 15.08 18.98 -1.83
C ILE A 183 15.05 20.43 -1.39
N ARG A 184 14.00 20.87 -0.71
CA ARG A 184 13.82 22.25 -0.26
C ARG A 184 14.83 22.66 0.83
N THR A 185 15.13 21.75 1.77
CA THR A 185 15.94 22.04 2.95
C THR A 185 17.40 21.61 2.81
N GLY A 186 17.69 20.72 1.86
CA GLY A 186 18.97 20.01 1.78
C GLY A 186 19.16 18.93 2.86
N HIS A 187 18.15 18.70 3.70
CA HIS A 187 18.18 17.70 4.76
C HIS A 187 17.27 16.52 4.40
N HIS A 188 17.86 15.44 3.92
CA HIS A 188 17.15 14.26 3.45
C HIS A 188 17.01 13.23 4.58
N VAL A 189 15.79 12.95 5.00
CA VAL A 189 15.50 11.89 5.97
C VAL A 189 15.55 10.52 5.29
N TRP A 190 15.97 9.49 6.05
CA TRP A 190 16.08 8.13 5.55
C TRP A 190 15.92 7.10 6.68
N GLY A 191 15.52 5.89 6.33
CA GLY A 191 15.39 4.78 7.28
C GLY A 191 14.26 4.98 8.29
N LEU A 192 13.25 5.76 7.92
CA LEU A 192 12.13 6.10 8.79
C LEU A 192 10.84 5.47 8.28
N PHE A 193 9.93 5.20 9.21
CA PHE A 193 8.52 5.03 8.95
C PHE A 193 7.81 6.34 9.28
N LEU A 194 7.17 6.94 8.28
CA LEU A 194 6.53 8.25 8.39
C LEU A 194 5.02 8.12 8.39
N LYS A 195 4.36 8.84 9.31
CA LYS A 195 2.92 9.01 9.36
C LYS A 195 2.60 10.45 9.71
N ASP A 196 1.65 11.03 8.99
CA ASP A 196 1.24 12.43 9.18
C ASP A 196 2.45 13.38 9.27
N TYR A 197 3.39 13.21 8.32
CA TYR A 197 4.63 14.01 8.18
C TYR A 197 5.63 13.84 9.33
N ARG A 198 5.52 12.80 10.15
CA ARG A 198 6.37 12.57 11.33
C ARG A 198 6.88 11.14 11.40
N PRO A 199 8.10 10.94 11.93
CA PRO A 199 8.57 9.61 12.24
C PRO A 199 7.70 8.94 13.31
N VAL A 200 7.38 7.67 13.06
CA VAL A 200 6.68 6.80 14.00
C VAL A 200 7.47 5.50 14.20
N PRO A 201 7.22 4.75 15.28
CA PRO A 201 7.82 3.42 15.48
C PRO A 201 7.50 2.47 14.32
N TRP A 202 8.43 1.53 14.11
CA TRP A 202 8.26 0.47 13.10
C TRP A 202 7.21 -0.56 13.51
#